data_6f550ad0af4967f00289e3a5fe68bbbb
#
_entry.id   6f550ad0af4967f00289e3a5fe68bbbb
#
_cell.length_a   1.000
_cell.length_b   1.000
_cell.length_c   1.000
_cell.angle_alpha   90.00
_cell.angle_beta   90.00
_cell.angle_gamma   90.00
#
_symmetry.space_group_name_H-M   'P 1'
#
loop_
_entity.id
_entity.type
_entity.pdbx_description
1 polymer ?
#
loop_
_entity_poly.entity_id
_entity_poly.type
_entity_poly.pdbx_seq_one_letter_code
_entity_poly.pdbx_strand_id
1 'polypeptide(L)'
;MEYDDNCQNCPYYLQNHLVGGSRTIRNSPAITLENNISTTLLVFQAPGDNEWHAGKAIQPTKKQGGTAGVRIKNSWERKSKSRTDFDIINAVQCFPGNDGDRDLTPKLMAICSCSKRLQIVLESKRYKEIIVFGSIAEEMVEESIKKLNYSAEIVKAPHPNGGIKNSTLDALW
;
A
#
# COMPACT_ATOMS: atom_id res chain seq x y z
N MET A 1 6.09 -14.70 2.58
CA MET A 1 4.80 -15.27 2.14
C MET A 1 4.91 -15.41 0.64
N GLU A 2 5.02 -16.64 0.16
CA GLU A 2 5.09 -16.95 -1.25
C GLU A 2 3.77 -16.58 -1.94
N TYR A 3 3.79 -16.47 -3.27
CA TYR A 3 2.57 -16.33 -4.06
C TYR A 3 1.66 -17.53 -3.77
N ASP A 4 0.45 -17.24 -3.35
CA ASP A 4 -0.57 -18.25 -3.12
C ASP A 4 -1.39 -18.51 -4.39
N ASP A 5 -2.29 -19.49 -4.36
CA ASP A 5 -3.16 -19.83 -5.49
C ASP A 5 -3.97 -18.64 -6.01
N ASN A 6 -4.19 -17.61 -5.17
CA ASN A 6 -4.91 -16.41 -5.60
C ASN A 6 -4.09 -15.55 -6.56
N CYS A 7 -2.76 -15.70 -6.58
CA CYS A 7 -1.87 -14.96 -7.46
C CYS A 7 -1.76 -15.58 -8.86
N GLN A 8 -2.10 -16.85 -9.06
CA GLN A 8 -1.89 -17.54 -10.35
C GLN A 8 -2.57 -16.85 -11.53
N ASN A 9 -3.75 -16.26 -11.32
CA ASN A 9 -4.48 -15.51 -12.34
C ASN A 9 -4.24 -14.00 -12.26
N CYS A 10 -3.34 -13.54 -11.40
CA CYS A 10 -3.04 -12.13 -11.25
C CYS A 10 -2.16 -11.64 -12.41
N PRO A 11 -2.47 -10.50 -13.05
CA PRO A 11 -1.68 -9.98 -14.16
C PRO A 11 -0.25 -9.55 -13.77
N TYR A 12 0.04 -9.48 -12.46
CA TYR A 12 1.35 -9.13 -11.93
C TYR A 12 2.16 -10.33 -11.42
N TYR A 13 1.57 -11.53 -11.48
CA TYR A 13 2.24 -12.75 -11.08
C TYR A 13 3.30 -13.14 -12.12
N LEU A 14 4.56 -13.19 -11.68
CA LEU A 14 5.71 -13.56 -12.52
C LEU A 14 5.79 -12.86 -13.89
N GLN A 15 5.19 -11.66 -14.00
CA GLN A 15 5.10 -10.95 -15.28
C GLN A 15 6.07 -9.77 -15.37
N ASN A 16 6.31 -9.38 -16.63
CA ASN A 16 7.05 -8.18 -16.98
C ASN A 16 6.20 -6.94 -16.66
N HIS A 17 6.75 -6.02 -15.90
CA HIS A 17 6.13 -4.73 -15.65
C HIS A 17 6.67 -3.68 -16.62
N LEU A 18 5.83 -2.75 -17.05
CA LEU A 18 6.27 -1.56 -17.77
C LEU A 18 6.90 -0.59 -16.76
N VAL A 19 8.16 -0.24 -17.00
CA VAL A 19 8.89 0.74 -16.21
C VAL A 19 9.52 1.71 -17.18
N GLY A 20 9.14 3.00 -17.11
CA GLY A 20 9.70 4.03 -17.97
C GLY A 20 9.52 3.76 -19.47
N GLY A 21 8.41 3.16 -19.90
CA GLY A 21 8.16 2.77 -21.28
C GLY A 21 8.89 1.52 -21.74
N SER A 22 9.73 0.92 -20.91
CA SER A 22 10.41 -0.36 -21.19
C SER A 22 9.84 -1.49 -20.32
N ARG A 23 9.87 -2.72 -20.85
CA ARG A 23 9.53 -3.92 -20.08
C ARG A 23 10.74 -4.33 -19.25
N THR A 24 10.56 -4.32 -17.94
CA THR A 24 11.57 -4.87 -17.02
C THR A 24 11.01 -6.16 -16.42
N ILE A 25 11.74 -7.26 -16.59
CA ILE A 25 11.42 -8.53 -15.94
C ILE A 25 11.78 -8.37 -14.47
N ARG A 26 10.81 -8.50 -13.58
CA ARG A 26 11.02 -8.49 -12.15
C ARG A 26 10.36 -9.69 -11.51
N ASN A 27 11.19 -10.55 -10.98
CA ASN A 27 10.76 -11.69 -10.17
C ASN A 27 10.76 -11.31 -8.68
N SER A 28 10.45 -10.05 -8.37
CA SER A 28 10.32 -9.65 -6.96
C SER A 28 9.04 -10.20 -6.37
N PRO A 29 9.08 -10.78 -5.18
CA PRO A 29 7.87 -11.25 -4.50
C PRO A 29 6.95 -10.08 -4.17
N ALA A 30 5.67 -10.37 -3.96
CA ALA A 30 4.71 -9.39 -3.46
C ALA A 30 5.22 -8.76 -2.15
N ILE A 31 5.02 -7.45 -1.99
CA ILE A 31 5.37 -6.77 -0.75
C ILE A 31 4.35 -7.18 0.32
N THR A 32 4.83 -7.84 1.35
CA THR A 32 4.00 -8.32 2.45
C THR A 32 3.82 -7.26 3.54
N LEU A 33 2.98 -7.59 4.53
CA LEU A 33 2.77 -6.76 5.72
C LEU A 33 4.10 -6.49 6.43
N GLU A 34 4.39 -5.21 6.68
CA GLU A 34 5.39 -4.78 7.65
C GLU A 34 4.72 -4.78 9.04
N ASN A 35 5.03 -5.82 9.81
CA ASN A 35 4.42 -6.02 11.12
C ASN A 35 5.31 -5.46 12.23
N ASN A 36 4.94 -4.32 12.78
CA ASN A 36 5.61 -3.63 13.88
C ASN A 36 4.86 -3.80 15.22
N ILE A 37 3.94 -4.76 15.28
CA ILE A 37 3.12 -5.05 16.47
C ILE A 37 2.21 -3.85 16.85
N SER A 38 1.87 -3.01 15.89
CA SER A 38 0.97 -1.87 16.09
C SER A 38 -0.50 -2.27 16.09
N THR A 39 -1.35 -1.51 16.76
CA THR A 39 -2.81 -1.61 16.67
C THR A 39 -3.41 -0.75 15.56
N THR A 40 -2.58 0.07 14.89
CA THR A 40 -2.94 0.91 13.75
C THR A 40 -2.30 0.35 12.48
N LEU A 41 -3.11 0.12 11.45
CA LEU A 41 -2.68 -0.33 10.13
C LEU A 41 -2.74 0.82 9.13
N LEU A 42 -1.66 1.03 8.39
CA LEU A 42 -1.64 1.91 7.23
C LEU A 42 -1.80 1.07 5.96
N VAL A 43 -2.78 1.40 5.14
CA VAL A 43 -3.04 0.71 3.87
C VAL A 43 -2.87 1.70 2.72
N PHE A 44 -1.83 1.50 1.90
CA PHE A 44 -1.62 2.25 0.66
C PHE A 44 -2.18 1.48 -0.54
N GLN A 45 -2.39 2.16 -1.66
CA GLN A 45 -3.00 1.55 -2.85
C GLN A 45 -2.15 0.42 -3.45
N ALA A 46 -0.93 0.73 -3.84
CA ALA A 46 0.03 -0.18 -4.46
C ALA A 46 1.44 0.38 -4.31
N PRO A 47 2.49 -0.46 -4.39
CA PRO A 47 3.86 0.03 -4.39
C PRO A 47 4.17 0.76 -5.70
N GLY A 48 4.95 1.84 -5.63
CA GLY A 48 5.65 2.39 -6.76
C GLY A 48 6.91 1.59 -7.10
N ASP A 49 7.62 2.01 -8.13
CA ASP A 49 8.84 1.32 -8.59
C ASP A 49 9.93 1.23 -7.50
N ASN A 50 10.14 2.30 -6.76
CA ASN A 50 11.13 2.33 -5.67
C ASN A 50 10.73 1.43 -4.49
N GLU A 51 9.46 1.41 -4.15
CA GLU A 51 8.87 0.53 -3.14
C GLU A 51 9.03 -0.93 -3.53
N TRP A 52 8.77 -1.24 -4.80
CA TRP A 52 8.90 -2.59 -5.34
C TRP A 52 10.34 -3.10 -5.28
N HIS A 53 11.31 -2.25 -5.64
CA HIS A 53 12.73 -2.58 -5.52
C HIS A 53 13.20 -2.77 -4.08
N ALA A 54 12.67 -1.95 -3.17
CA ALA A 54 13.05 -2.01 -1.77
C ALA A 54 12.31 -3.10 -0.99
N GLY A 55 11.27 -3.72 -1.55
CA GLY A 55 10.44 -4.71 -0.87
C GLY A 55 9.65 -4.14 0.31
N LYS A 56 9.31 -2.84 0.28
CA LYS A 56 8.61 -2.14 1.37
C LYS A 56 7.44 -1.34 0.83
N ALA A 57 6.32 -1.35 1.56
CA ALA A 57 5.06 -0.77 1.14
C ALA A 57 5.13 0.73 0.83
N ILE A 58 5.98 1.47 1.51
CA ILE A 58 6.26 2.89 1.24
C ILE A 58 7.71 3.22 1.56
N GLN A 59 8.38 4.00 0.70
CA GLN A 59 9.78 4.35 0.84
C GLN A 59 10.01 5.86 0.75
N PRO A 60 10.77 6.44 1.68
CA PRO A 60 11.24 7.80 1.55
C PRO A 60 12.41 7.84 0.55
N THR A 61 12.13 8.14 -0.72
CA THR A 61 13.17 8.31 -1.74
C THR A 61 13.48 9.79 -1.95
N LYS A 62 14.76 10.10 -2.13
CA LYS A 62 15.24 11.49 -2.37
C LYS A 62 15.03 11.90 -3.84
N LYS A 63 13.80 11.90 -4.33
CA LYS A 63 13.49 12.58 -5.61
C LYS A 63 13.05 14.02 -5.35
N GLN A 64 13.47 14.95 -6.21
CA GLN A 64 12.95 16.32 -6.21
C GLN A 64 11.43 16.30 -6.33
N GLY A 65 10.74 17.06 -5.47
CA GLY A 65 9.28 17.16 -5.49
C GLY A 65 8.55 16.36 -4.42
N GLY A 66 9.25 15.58 -3.62
CA GLY A 66 8.66 14.87 -2.46
C GLY A 66 7.74 13.74 -2.85
N THR A 67 8.26 12.53 -2.88
CA THR A 67 7.45 11.31 -3.02
C THR A 67 6.48 11.14 -1.85
N ALA A 68 5.47 10.31 -2.02
CA ALA A 68 4.54 9.94 -0.96
C ALA A 68 5.27 9.51 0.32
N GLY A 69 6.29 8.69 0.20
CA GLY A 69 7.08 8.21 1.33
C GLY A 69 7.84 9.32 2.07
N VAL A 70 8.41 10.29 1.34
CA VAL A 70 9.07 11.45 1.97
C VAL A 70 8.06 12.30 2.74
N ARG A 71 6.88 12.55 2.15
CA ARG A 71 5.84 13.35 2.79
C ARG A 71 5.30 12.70 4.06
N ILE A 72 5.05 11.39 4.01
CA ILE A 72 4.62 10.62 5.18
C ILE A 72 5.70 10.66 6.27
N LYS A 73 6.97 10.36 5.93
CA LYS A 73 8.09 10.41 6.88
C LYS A 73 8.19 11.78 7.56
N ASN A 74 8.17 12.86 6.79
CA ASN A 74 8.26 14.22 7.33
C ASN A 74 7.06 14.57 8.24
N SER A 75 5.88 14.04 7.93
CA SER A 75 4.68 14.20 8.74
C SER A 75 4.82 13.45 10.07
N TRP A 76 5.29 12.21 10.04
CA TRP A 76 5.59 11.45 11.26
C TRP A 76 6.58 12.18 12.15
N GLU A 77 7.69 12.69 11.59
CA GLU A 77 8.69 13.44 12.34
C GLU A 77 8.10 14.68 13.03
N ARG A 78 7.23 15.46 12.34
CA ARG A 78 6.55 16.61 12.94
C ARG A 78 5.62 16.23 14.10
N LYS A 79 5.11 15.01 14.10
CA LYS A 79 4.17 14.49 15.11
C LYS A 79 4.82 13.55 16.12
N SER A 80 6.15 13.52 16.16
CA SER A 80 6.93 12.63 17.03
C SER A 80 6.53 11.15 16.88
N LYS A 81 6.21 10.75 15.64
CA LYS A 81 5.91 9.38 15.23
C LYS A 81 7.05 8.82 14.39
N SER A 82 7.07 7.52 14.27
CA SER A 82 8.03 6.79 13.46
C SER A 82 7.34 5.68 12.66
N ARG A 83 8.04 5.10 11.70
CA ARG A 83 7.55 3.98 10.91
C ARG A 83 7.14 2.78 11.78
N THR A 84 7.85 2.56 12.88
CA THR A 84 7.61 1.43 13.79
C THR A 84 6.35 1.59 14.65
N ASP A 85 5.71 2.75 14.64
CA ASP A 85 4.43 2.96 15.34
C ASP A 85 3.25 2.37 14.58
N PHE A 86 3.44 1.91 13.35
CA PHE A 86 2.39 1.43 12.45
C PHE A 86 2.74 0.09 11.84
N ASP A 87 1.75 -0.78 11.65
CA ASP A 87 1.83 -1.84 10.68
C ASP A 87 1.52 -1.26 9.29
N ILE A 88 2.19 -1.72 8.24
CA ILE A 88 2.09 -1.10 6.92
C ILE A 88 1.94 -2.15 5.83
N ILE A 89 0.96 -1.95 4.93
CA ILE A 89 0.73 -2.82 3.79
C ILE A 89 0.26 -2.01 2.56
N ASN A 90 0.44 -2.58 1.37
CA ASN A 90 -0.28 -2.14 0.18
C ASN A 90 -1.51 -3.02 -0.05
N ALA A 91 -2.63 -2.43 -0.42
CA ALA A 91 -3.85 -3.15 -0.80
C ALA A 91 -3.56 -4.08 -1.99
N VAL A 92 -2.89 -3.57 -3.04
CA VAL A 92 -2.31 -4.37 -4.11
C VAL A 92 -0.81 -4.49 -3.87
N GLN A 93 -0.31 -5.69 -3.64
CA GLN A 93 1.03 -5.95 -3.09
C GLN A 93 2.15 -6.00 -4.15
N CYS A 94 1.81 -5.92 -5.42
CA CYS A 94 2.76 -5.90 -6.52
C CYS A 94 2.72 -4.55 -7.25
N PHE A 95 3.85 -4.14 -7.82
CA PHE A 95 3.94 -2.92 -8.60
C PHE A 95 3.12 -3.02 -9.90
N PRO A 96 2.18 -2.10 -10.16
CA PRO A 96 1.33 -2.15 -11.37
C PRO A 96 2.07 -1.81 -12.67
N GLY A 97 3.29 -1.27 -12.58
CA GLY A 97 4.02 -0.66 -13.67
C GLY A 97 3.85 0.86 -13.70
N ASN A 98 4.55 1.52 -14.63
CA ASN A 98 4.37 2.94 -14.91
C ASN A 98 4.38 3.21 -16.42
N ASP A 99 3.90 4.36 -16.84
CA ASP A 99 3.90 4.81 -18.24
C ASP A 99 5.09 5.74 -18.59
N GLY A 100 6.04 5.84 -17.68
CA GLY A 100 7.20 6.74 -17.76
C GLY A 100 7.06 7.97 -16.87
N ASP A 101 5.85 8.50 -16.72
CA ASP A 101 5.57 9.72 -15.95
C ASP A 101 4.94 9.42 -14.58
N ARG A 102 4.10 8.40 -14.50
CA ARG A 102 3.35 8.03 -13.28
C ARG A 102 3.11 6.53 -13.20
N ASP A 103 2.91 6.07 -11.97
CA ASP A 103 2.53 4.70 -11.70
C ASP A 103 1.12 4.41 -12.24
N LEU A 104 0.96 3.23 -12.83
CA LEU A 104 -0.33 2.79 -13.37
C LEU A 104 -1.30 2.42 -12.24
N THR A 105 -2.58 2.62 -12.52
CA THR A 105 -3.64 2.13 -11.64
C THR A 105 -3.66 0.60 -11.65
N PRO A 106 -3.76 -0.06 -10.47
CA PRO A 106 -3.90 -1.50 -10.40
C PRO A 106 -5.08 -2.03 -11.21
N LYS A 107 -4.84 -3.13 -11.94
CA LYS A 107 -5.90 -3.81 -12.70
C LYS A 107 -6.87 -4.53 -11.78
N LEU A 108 -8.14 -4.59 -12.15
CA LEU A 108 -9.21 -5.23 -11.38
C LEU A 108 -8.86 -6.66 -10.95
N MET A 109 -8.29 -7.47 -11.84
CA MET A 109 -7.86 -8.84 -11.52
C MET A 109 -6.82 -8.89 -10.38
N ALA A 110 -5.91 -7.91 -10.33
CA ALA A 110 -4.92 -7.82 -9.25
C ALA A 110 -5.58 -7.39 -7.94
N ILE A 111 -6.54 -6.45 -8.00
CA ILE A 111 -7.35 -6.04 -6.84
C ILE A 111 -8.08 -7.25 -6.26
N CYS A 112 -8.77 -8.03 -7.10
CA CYS A 112 -9.48 -9.25 -6.67
C CYS A 112 -8.56 -10.28 -6.03
N SER A 113 -7.38 -10.52 -6.63
CA SER A 113 -6.39 -11.47 -6.10
C SER A 113 -5.82 -11.01 -4.76
N CYS A 114 -5.51 -9.72 -4.62
CA CYS A 114 -4.97 -9.16 -3.38
C CYS A 114 -6.02 -8.98 -2.28
N SER A 115 -7.31 -8.90 -2.60
CA SER A 115 -8.38 -8.78 -1.60
C SER A 115 -8.38 -9.93 -0.60
N LYS A 116 -8.16 -11.17 -1.06
CA LYS A 116 -8.07 -12.34 -0.17
C LYS A 116 -6.84 -12.27 0.75
N ARG A 117 -5.71 -11.80 0.23
CA ARG A 117 -4.48 -11.63 1.02
C ARG A 117 -4.66 -10.55 2.09
N LEU A 118 -5.32 -9.45 1.75
CA LEU A 118 -5.66 -8.40 2.71
C LEU A 118 -6.62 -8.93 3.80
N GLN A 119 -7.62 -9.73 3.42
CA GLN A 119 -8.53 -10.37 4.38
C GLN A 119 -7.76 -11.26 5.38
N ILE A 120 -6.81 -12.08 4.92
CA ILE A 120 -5.98 -12.91 5.79
C ILE A 120 -5.21 -12.04 6.80
N VAL A 121 -4.66 -10.90 6.38
CA VAL A 121 -3.97 -9.96 7.28
C VAL A 121 -4.93 -9.41 8.32
N LEU A 122 -6.10 -8.95 7.90
CA LEU A 122 -7.11 -8.38 8.80
C LEU A 122 -7.73 -9.42 9.73
N GLU A 123 -7.82 -10.68 9.31
CA GLU A 123 -8.29 -11.79 10.14
C GLU A 123 -7.25 -12.21 11.17
N SER A 124 -5.98 -12.30 10.77
CA SER A 124 -4.88 -12.72 11.66
C SER A 124 -4.60 -11.72 12.77
N LYS A 125 -4.89 -10.45 12.54
CA LYS A 125 -4.69 -9.36 13.49
C LYS A 125 -5.79 -8.32 13.34
N ARG A 126 -6.62 -8.20 14.36
CA ARG A 126 -7.69 -7.19 14.38
C ARG A 126 -7.13 -5.85 14.83
N TYR A 127 -7.06 -4.91 13.90
CA TYR A 127 -6.61 -3.55 14.16
C TYR A 127 -7.72 -2.73 14.82
N LYS A 128 -7.36 -1.80 15.68
CA LYS A 128 -8.30 -0.83 16.25
C LYS A 128 -8.60 0.28 15.26
N GLU A 129 -7.58 0.71 14.54
CA GLU A 129 -7.63 1.79 13.58
C GLU A 129 -6.97 1.36 12.27
N ILE A 130 -7.57 1.74 11.15
CA ILE A 130 -7.02 1.49 9.81
C ILE A 130 -7.06 2.81 9.03
N ILE A 131 -5.89 3.34 8.68
CA ILE A 131 -5.77 4.55 7.88
C ILE A 131 -5.55 4.12 6.42
N VAL A 132 -6.48 4.49 5.54
CA VAL A 132 -6.47 4.10 4.13
C VAL A 132 -6.13 5.28 3.23
N PHE A 133 -5.19 5.08 2.31
CA PHE A 133 -4.70 6.10 1.38
C PHE A 133 -5.16 5.83 -0.04
N GLY A 134 -6.20 6.54 -0.47
CA GLY A 134 -6.81 6.46 -1.80
C GLY A 134 -7.95 5.46 -1.90
N SER A 135 -8.79 5.63 -2.93
CA SER A 135 -10.08 4.95 -3.08
C SER A 135 -9.96 3.42 -3.19
N ILE A 136 -8.98 2.90 -3.91
CA ILE A 136 -8.80 1.44 -4.05
C ILE A 136 -8.48 0.80 -2.69
N ALA A 137 -7.60 1.42 -1.90
CA ALA A 137 -7.30 0.92 -0.56
C ALA A 137 -8.54 0.97 0.35
N GLU A 138 -9.30 2.07 0.27
CA GLU A 138 -10.55 2.27 1.00
C GLU A 138 -11.56 1.16 0.68
N GLU A 139 -11.91 0.98 -0.60
CA GLU A 139 -12.87 -0.01 -1.05
C GLU A 139 -12.46 -1.44 -0.63
N MET A 140 -11.18 -1.80 -0.81
CA MET A 140 -10.68 -3.12 -0.44
C MET A 140 -10.74 -3.39 1.07
N VAL A 141 -10.45 -2.38 1.90
CA VAL A 141 -10.53 -2.49 3.36
C VAL A 141 -11.98 -2.58 3.81
N GLU A 142 -12.85 -1.69 3.34
CA GLU A 142 -14.28 -1.69 3.71
C GLU A 142 -14.96 -3.02 3.36
N GLU A 143 -14.72 -3.54 2.14
CA GLU A 143 -15.25 -4.84 1.74
C GLU A 143 -14.71 -5.98 2.60
N SER A 144 -13.41 -5.95 2.93
CA SER A 144 -12.79 -6.98 3.74
C SER A 144 -13.34 -6.99 5.16
N ILE A 145 -13.47 -5.85 5.80
CA ILE A 145 -14.05 -5.70 7.14
C ILE A 145 -15.50 -6.18 7.16
N LYS A 146 -16.27 -5.80 6.15
CA LYS A 146 -17.66 -6.25 6.01
C LYS A 146 -17.76 -7.78 5.91
N LYS A 147 -16.91 -8.41 5.10
CA LYS A 147 -16.87 -9.88 4.95
C LYS A 147 -16.43 -10.59 6.22
N LEU A 148 -15.48 -10.01 6.95
CA LEU A 148 -14.96 -10.57 8.20
C LEU A 148 -15.84 -10.26 9.42
N ASN A 149 -16.86 -9.43 9.24
CA ASN A 149 -17.78 -9.00 10.29
C ASN A 149 -17.06 -8.53 11.56
N TYR A 150 -16.07 -7.64 11.39
CA TYR A 150 -15.44 -6.98 12.53
C TYR A 150 -15.42 -5.45 12.39
N SER A 151 -15.33 -4.77 13.52
CA SER A 151 -15.31 -3.31 13.58
C SER A 151 -13.90 -2.79 13.80
N ALA A 152 -13.51 -1.82 12.99
CA ALA A 152 -12.33 -0.97 13.18
C ALA A 152 -12.70 0.46 12.84
N GLU A 153 -12.00 1.43 13.41
CA GLU A 153 -12.10 2.82 12.97
C GLU A 153 -11.37 2.95 11.63
N ILE A 154 -12.08 3.37 10.59
CA ILE A 154 -11.49 3.60 9.26
C ILE A 154 -11.31 5.09 9.05
N VAL A 155 -10.04 5.53 8.97
CA VAL A 155 -9.68 6.91 8.67
C VAL A 155 -9.31 7.01 7.19
N LYS A 156 -10.12 7.76 6.42
CA LYS A 156 -9.92 7.92 4.98
C LYS A 156 -9.00 9.11 4.70
N ALA A 157 -7.92 8.87 3.99
CA ALA A 157 -6.97 9.88 3.58
C ALA A 157 -6.76 9.86 2.06
N PRO A 158 -6.65 11.02 1.39
CA PRO A 158 -6.28 11.06 -0.02
C PRO A 158 -4.85 10.54 -0.19
N HIS A 159 -4.54 10.02 -1.38
CA HIS A 159 -3.19 9.54 -1.69
C HIS A 159 -2.15 10.65 -1.44
N PRO A 160 -1.03 10.37 -0.75
CA PRO A 160 -0.08 11.39 -0.32
C PRO A 160 0.53 12.24 -1.45
N ASN A 161 0.58 11.73 -2.69
CA ASN A 161 1.01 12.50 -3.88
C ASN A 161 -0.10 13.39 -4.48
N GLY A 162 -1.35 13.21 -4.05
CA GLY A 162 -2.52 13.86 -4.66
C GLY A 162 -2.77 15.31 -4.23
N GLY A 163 -1.74 16.09 -3.86
CA GLY A 163 -1.91 17.48 -3.47
C GLY A 163 -2.44 17.69 -2.05
N ILE A 164 -2.51 16.65 -1.23
CA ILE A 164 -2.89 16.75 0.18
C ILE A 164 -1.99 17.73 0.92
N LYS A 165 -2.58 18.61 1.72
CA LYS A 165 -1.83 19.56 2.55
C LYS A 165 -1.09 18.84 3.67
N ASN A 166 0.07 19.35 4.09
CA ASN A 166 0.83 18.78 5.20
C ASN A 166 0.01 18.75 6.51
N SER A 167 -0.79 19.81 6.78
CA SER A 167 -1.68 19.83 7.93
C SER A 167 -2.71 18.70 7.94
N THR A 168 -3.18 18.27 6.78
CA THR A 168 -4.10 17.12 6.67
C THR A 168 -3.38 15.80 6.97
N LEU A 169 -2.14 15.63 6.48
CA LEU A 169 -1.32 14.46 6.86
C LEU A 169 -1.01 14.46 8.36
N ASP A 170 -0.64 15.62 8.92
CA ASP A 170 -0.28 15.74 10.33
C ASP A 170 -1.47 15.47 11.27
N ALA A 171 -2.68 15.62 10.78
CA ALA A 171 -3.90 15.32 11.55
C ALA A 171 -4.26 13.83 11.62
N LEU A 172 -3.56 12.98 10.85
CA LEU A 172 -3.78 11.52 10.85
C LEU A 172 -3.07 10.80 12.01
N TRP A 173 -2.13 11.49 12.67
CA TRP A 173 -1.27 10.87 13.72
C TRP A 173 -1.58 11.34 15.13
#